data_b0dd57ea8eec1e35e862de54912fc426
#
_entry.id   b0dd57ea8eec1e35e862de54912fc426
#
_cell.length_a   1.000
_cell.length_b   1.000
_cell.length_c   1.000
_cell.angle_alpha   90.00
_cell.angle_beta   90.00
_cell.angle_gamma   90.00
#
_symmetry.space_group_name_H-M   'P 1'
#
loop_
_entity.id
_entity.type
_entity.pdbx_description
1 polymer ?
#
loop_
_entity_poly.entity_id
_entity_poly.type
_entity_poly.pdbx_seq_one_letter_code
_entity_poly.pdbx_strand_id
1 'polypeptide(L)'
;MPLPPPAPENTRLPRRRAEPWTRAGALRGLRALAAQLGQDAEALLARQKLPLGALDDPEVRLPYRGLCRLLEAGARDWACPDFGLRLAAVQHLSLLGAVGLAARLPARVGEALTALGERLGAHSDAFTMALEVAGPRAVLSYRPACPEEPKTQLLAFAMAVTRNAVAFVSGQPDFAPRAVRLACPAPTDAGVRRALARGLGAPLRWDAAQTALQLDAALLDAPTAIQDTQYAPLIRDTLARLAAPRGRATPDAPDTVALVRQHIARRLPPGPCTQAEVARALGLHPRALQRRLAAQGTHFSALLDAHRHALALTLLRQGTLPLAELARRLGYADQSVFNQAFRRWTGQSPGRLRRQARQGALALNAAAGGHLWHR
;
A
#
# COMPACT_ATOMS: atom_id res chain seq x y z
N MET A 1 -32.20 53.19 -31.07
CA MET A 1 -30.86 52.66 -30.70
C MET A 1 -30.99 51.17 -30.45
N PRO A 2 -30.36 50.30 -31.22
CA PRO A 2 -30.39 48.85 -30.95
C PRO A 2 -29.49 48.52 -29.73
N LEU A 3 -29.93 47.57 -28.91
CA LEU A 3 -29.22 47.05 -27.75
C LEU A 3 -27.89 46.41 -28.17
N PRO A 4 -26.81 46.51 -27.37
CA PRO A 4 -25.55 45.84 -27.65
C PRO A 4 -25.71 44.32 -27.53
N PRO A 5 -24.92 43.54 -28.30
CA PRO A 5 -24.97 42.08 -28.25
C PRO A 5 -24.53 41.54 -26.87
N PRO A 6 -25.06 40.39 -26.42
CA PRO A 6 -24.68 39.81 -25.16
C PRO A 6 -23.18 39.46 -25.19
N ALA A 7 -22.51 39.64 -24.05
CA ALA A 7 -21.11 39.27 -23.85
C ALA A 7 -20.92 37.77 -24.10
N PRO A 8 -19.76 37.34 -24.67
CA PRO A 8 -19.51 35.93 -24.94
C PRO A 8 -19.54 35.15 -23.63
N GLU A 9 -20.34 34.09 -23.61
CA GLU A 9 -20.36 33.10 -22.53
C GLU A 9 -18.94 32.61 -22.29
N ASN A 10 -18.50 32.80 -21.08
CA ASN A 10 -17.22 32.39 -20.56
C ASN A 10 -17.14 30.85 -20.65
N THR A 11 -16.67 30.34 -21.78
CA THR A 11 -16.45 28.89 -22.01
C THR A 11 -15.35 28.45 -21.06
N ARG A 12 -15.73 28.05 -19.85
CA ARG A 12 -14.82 27.41 -18.90
C ARG A 12 -14.25 26.19 -19.59
N LEU A 13 -12.99 26.25 -19.96
CA LEU A 13 -12.24 25.08 -20.41
C LEU A 13 -12.54 23.92 -19.47
N PRO A 14 -12.81 22.70 -19.99
CA PRO A 14 -13.08 21.55 -19.17
C PRO A 14 -11.89 21.37 -18.22
N ARG A 15 -12.16 21.40 -16.89
CA ARG A 15 -11.13 21.16 -15.87
C ARG A 15 -10.45 19.85 -16.24
N ARG A 16 -9.14 19.86 -16.52
CA ARG A 16 -8.35 18.65 -16.70
C ARG A 16 -8.66 17.76 -15.49
N ARG A 17 -9.21 16.57 -15.75
CA ARG A 17 -9.34 15.57 -14.69
C ARG A 17 -7.96 15.36 -14.08
N ALA A 18 -7.87 15.41 -12.76
CA ALA A 18 -6.63 15.10 -12.05
C ALA A 18 -6.10 13.74 -12.52
N GLU A 19 -4.79 13.63 -12.69
CA GLU A 19 -4.16 12.38 -13.12
C GLU A 19 -4.47 11.28 -12.09
N PRO A 20 -4.99 10.12 -12.51
CA PRO A 20 -5.25 9.01 -11.61
C PRO A 20 -3.97 8.56 -10.91
N TRP A 21 -4.10 8.20 -9.64
CA TRP A 21 -2.96 7.84 -8.79
C TRP A 21 -3.16 6.47 -8.13
N THR A 22 -2.05 5.87 -7.71
CA THR A 22 -2.01 4.70 -6.83
C THR A 22 -0.93 4.85 -5.77
N ARG A 23 -1.02 4.10 -4.67
CA ARG A 23 0.04 4.07 -3.66
C ARG A 23 1.25 3.28 -4.15
N ALA A 24 2.43 3.71 -3.70
CA ALA A 24 3.71 3.08 -4.01
C ALA A 24 3.87 1.67 -3.41
N GLY A 25 2.97 1.26 -2.51
CA GLY A 25 2.86 -0.14 -2.07
C GLY A 25 2.84 -1.15 -3.22
N ALA A 26 2.33 -0.76 -4.40
CA ALA A 26 2.39 -1.54 -5.63
C ALA A 26 3.82 -1.85 -6.12
N LEU A 27 4.83 -1.10 -5.67
CA LEU A 27 6.26 -1.33 -5.98
C LEU A 27 6.99 -2.18 -4.94
N ARG A 28 6.29 -2.65 -3.91
CA ARG A 28 6.91 -3.50 -2.88
C ARG A 28 7.58 -4.71 -3.53
N GLY A 29 8.84 -4.96 -3.15
CA GLY A 29 9.63 -6.06 -3.69
C GLY A 29 10.39 -5.73 -4.98
N LEU A 30 10.21 -4.54 -5.56
CA LEU A 30 10.88 -4.17 -6.81
C LEU A 30 12.41 -4.19 -6.69
N ARG A 31 13.00 -3.69 -5.59
CA ARG A 31 14.46 -3.78 -5.36
C ARG A 31 14.95 -5.22 -5.29
N ALA A 32 14.21 -6.10 -4.61
CA ALA A 32 14.58 -7.51 -4.51
C ALA A 32 14.50 -8.21 -5.88
N LEU A 33 13.46 -7.92 -6.65
CA LEU A 33 13.33 -8.44 -8.02
C LEU A 33 14.43 -7.91 -8.94
N ALA A 34 14.76 -6.61 -8.85
CA ALA A 34 15.86 -6.00 -9.60
C ALA A 34 17.20 -6.69 -9.27
N ALA A 35 17.48 -6.88 -7.98
CA ALA A 35 18.71 -7.57 -7.55
C ALA A 35 18.79 -9.02 -8.08
N GLN A 36 17.69 -9.76 -8.07
CA GLN A 36 17.62 -11.11 -8.64
C GLN A 36 17.90 -11.15 -10.15
N LEU A 37 17.54 -10.06 -10.85
CA LEU A 37 17.74 -9.94 -12.29
C LEU A 37 19.04 -9.22 -12.67
N GLY A 38 19.87 -8.84 -11.67
CA GLY A 38 21.10 -8.06 -11.90
C GLY A 38 20.85 -6.66 -12.43
N GLN A 39 19.72 -6.03 -12.05
CA GLN A 39 19.22 -4.76 -12.56
C GLN A 39 19.09 -3.71 -11.45
N ASP A 40 18.84 -2.46 -11.84
CA ASP A 40 18.73 -1.30 -10.93
C ASP A 40 17.29 -0.76 -10.92
N ALA A 41 16.62 -0.89 -9.76
CA ALA A 41 15.27 -0.43 -9.55
C ALA A 41 15.15 1.11 -9.56
N GLU A 42 16.13 1.82 -9.00
CA GLU A 42 16.21 3.28 -8.95
C GLU A 42 16.33 3.85 -10.36
N ALA A 43 17.18 3.25 -11.20
CA ALA A 43 17.34 3.63 -12.60
C ALA A 43 16.05 3.42 -13.40
N LEU A 44 15.30 2.33 -13.13
CA LEU A 44 14.00 2.09 -13.78
C LEU A 44 12.99 3.17 -13.39
N LEU A 45 12.86 3.51 -12.09
CA LEU A 45 11.97 4.57 -11.62
C LEU A 45 12.33 5.93 -12.24
N ALA A 46 13.62 6.28 -12.21
CA ALA A 46 14.11 7.57 -12.75
C ALA A 46 13.75 7.73 -14.23
N ARG A 47 13.93 6.68 -15.05
CA ARG A 47 13.55 6.68 -16.47
C ARG A 47 12.04 6.91 -16.68
N GLN A 48 11.20 6.42 -15.76
CA GLN A 48 9.75 6.64 -15.80
C GLN A 48 9.32 7.94 -15.08
N LYS A 49 10.27 8.76 -14.63
CA LYS A 49 10.02 10.01 -13.89
C LYS A 49 9.17 9.82 -12.63
N LEU A 50 9.34 8.67 -11.97
CA LEU A 50 8.68 8.35 -10.72
C LEU A 50 9.57 8.76 -9.52
N PRO A 51 8.98 9.16 -8.40
CA PRO A 51 9.75 9.58 -7.22
C PRO A 51 10.50 8.39 -6.63
N LEU A 52 11.82 8.50 -6.44
CA LEU A 52 12.67 7.44 -5.87
C LEU A 52 12.22 7.04 -4.45
N GLY A 53 11.68 7.99 -3.68
CA GLY A 53 11.11 7.72 -2.37
C GLY A 53 9.95 6.73 -2.35
N ALA A 54 9.37 6.41 -3.51
CA ALA A 54 8.35 5.38 -3.64
C ALA A 54 8.85 3.95 -3.35
N LEU A 55 10.17 3.73 -3.40
CA LEU A 55 10.75 2.44 -3.04
C LEU A 55 10.88 2.25 -1.52
N ASP A 56 10.80 3.34 -0.75
CA ASP A 56 11.00 3.33 0.70
C ASP A 56 9.70 3.56 1.48
N ASP A 57 8.77 4.33 0.89
CA ASP A 57 7.49 4.69 1.53
C ASP A 57 6.32 4.20 0.67
N PRO A 58 5.59 3.17 1.12
CA PRO A 58 4.43 2.62 0.41
C PRO A 58 3.24 3.59 0.32
N GLU A 59 3.24 4.68 1.11
CA GLU A 59 2.15 5.67 1.12
C GLU A 59 2.34 6.78 0.06
N VAL A 60 3.51 6.89 -0.57
CA VAL A 60 3.75 7.82 -1.66
C VAL A 60 2.76 7.57 -2.79
N ARG A 61 2.12 8.64 -3.28
CA ARG A 61 1.23 8.56 -4.43
C ARG A 61 2.03 8.59 -5.73
N LEU A 62 1.77 7.64 -6.59
CA LEU A 62 2.36 7.52 -7.91
C LEU A 62 1.33 7.88 -8.97
N PRO A 63 1.70 8.61 -10.03
CA PRO A 63 0.91 8.71 -11.24
C PRO A 63 0.66 7.29 -11.79
N TYR A 64 -0.60 6.92 -11.98
CA TYR A 64 -0.95 5.56 -12.41
C TYR A 64 -0.39 5.21 -13.80
N ARG A 65 -0.37 6.18 -14.72
CA ARG A 65 0.27 6.03 -16.03
C ARG A 65 1.76 5.73 -15.90
N GLY A 66 2.42 6.33 -14.90
CA GLY A 66 3.82 6.04 -14.59
C GLY A 66 4.03 4.60 -14.14
N LEU A 67 3.13 4.05 -13.30
CA LEU A 67 3.16 2.63 -12.93
C LEU A 67 2.93 1.71 -14.14
N CYS A 68 1.96 2.02 -15.01
CA CYS A 68 1.75 1.25 -16.25
C CYS A 68 3.04 1.16 -17.06
N ARG A 69 3.66 2.30 -17.35
CA ARG A 69 4.90 2.36 -18.15
C ARG A 69 6.07 1.67 -17.46
N LEU A 70 6.17 1.78 -16.13
CA LEU A 70 7.23 1.11 -15.36
C LEU A 70 7.16 -0.40 -15.50
N LEU A 71 5.96 -0.98 -15.39
CA LEU A 71 5.78 -2.43 -15.48
C LEU A 71 6.09 -2.96 -16.89
N GLU A 72 5.64 -2.26 -17.94
CA GLU A 72 5.97 -2.62 -19.32
C GLU A 72 7.46 -2.42 -19.63
N ALA A 73 8.08 -1.33 -19.13
CA ALA A 73 9.50 -1.08 -19.30
C ALA A 73 10.34 -2.15 -18.58
N GLY A 74 9.96 -2.52 -17.34
CA GLY A 74 10.64 -3.59 -16.60
C GLY A 74 10.62 -4.92 -17.35
N ALA A 75 9.47 -5.27 -17.93
CA ALA A 75 9.37 -6.50 -18.73
C ALA A 75 10.26 -6.47 -19.97
N ARG A 76 10.26 -5.37 -20.69
CA ARG A 76 11.01 -5.19 -21.93
C ARG A 76 12.53 -5.04 -21.68
N ASP A 77 12.88 -4.07 -20.80
CA ASP A 77 14.28 -3.64 -20.63
C ASP A 77 15.10 -4.67 -19.83
N TRP A 78 14.45 -5.47 -18.98
CA TRP A 78 15.07 -6.52 -18.19
C TRP A 78 14.85 -7.93 -18.76
N ALA A 79 14.35 -8.02 -20.00
CA ALA A 79 14.03 -9.30 -20.67
C ALA A 79 13.23 -10.27 -19.76
N CYS A 80 12.28 -9.72 -18.98
CA CYS A 80 11.48 -10.44 -18.01
C CYS A 80 10.00 -10.43 -18.41
N PRO A 81 9.55 -11.35 -19.29
CA PRO A 81 8.22 -11.31 -19.89
C PRO A 81 7.06 -11.50 -18.91
N ASP A 82 7.37 -11.98 -17.72
CA ASP A 82 6.44 -12.19 -16.60
C ASP A 82 6.73 -11.22 -15.42
N PHE A 83 7.31 -10.05 -15.72
CA PHE A 83 7.75 -9.06 -14.73
C PHE A 83 6.63 -8.69 -13.74
N GLY A 84 5.42 -8.37 -14.23
CA GLY A 84 4.29 -8.05 -13.39
C GLY A 84 3.91 -9.19 -12.45
N LEU A 85 3.97 -10.44 -12.90
CA LEU A 85 3.69 -11.62 -12.07
C LEU A 85 4.75 -11.83 -10.98
N ARG A 86 6.04 -11.69 -11.34
CA ARG A 86 7.14 -11.81 -10.37
C ARG A 86 7.05 -10.73 -9.30
N LEU A 87 6.71 -9.50 -9.68
CA LEU A 87 6.50 -8.43 -8.71
C LEU A 87 5.29 -8.73 -7.81
N ALA A 88 4.20 -9.27 -8.35
CA ALA A 88 3.02 -9.66 -7.58
C ALA A 88 3.26 -10.84 -6.64
N ALA A 89 4.21 -11.74 -6.95
CA ALA A 89 4.46 -12.94 -6.16
C ALA A 89 4.87 -12.66 -4.70
N VAL A 90 5.54 -11.52 -4.47
CA VAL A 90 5.96 -11.09 -3.13
C VAL A 90 4.96 -10.15 -2.45
N GLN A 91 3.77 -9.95 -3.06
CA GLN A 91 2.78 -9.02 -2.55
C GLN A 91 1.59 -9.74 -1.92
N HIS A 92 1.22 -9.26 -0.73
CA HIS A 92 0.07 -9.73 0.05
C HIS A 92 -0.91 -8.58 0.27
N LEU A 93 -2.03 -8.81 0.96
CA LEU A 93 -3.00 -7.75 1.31
C LEU A 93 -2.37 -6.56 2.04
N SER A 94 -1.19 -6.74 2.64
CA SER A 94 -0.43 -5.65 3.27
C SER A 94 -0.02 -4.53 2.29
N LEU A 95 0.03 -4.79 0.98
CA LEU A 95 0.24 -3.74 -0.03
C LEU A 95 -0.87 -2.69 -0.02
N LEU A 96 -2.09 -3.09 0.34
CA LEU A 96 -3.25 -2.20 0.46
C LEU A 96 -3.22 -1.36 1.74
N GLY A 97 -2.19 -1.53 2.60
CA GLY A 97 -2.09 -0.83 3.86
C GLY A 97 -3.30 -1.11 4.76
N ALA A 98 -3.85 -0.05 5.34
CA ALA A 98 -5.01 -0.20 6.23
C ALA A 98 -6.30 -0.67 5.50
N VAL A 99 -6.42 -0.47 4.18
CA VAL A 99 -7.55 -1.02 3.40
C VAL A 99 -7.57 -2.56 3.47
N GLY A 100 -6.40 -3.20 3.47
CA GLY A 100 -6.28 -4.65 3.62
C GLY A 100 -6.82 -5.20 4.95
N LEU A 101 -6.92 -4.36 6.00
CA LEU A 101 -7.52 -4.75 7.27
C LEU A 101 -9.04 -4.97 7.16
N ALA A 102 -9.70 -4.35 6.17
CA ALA A 102 -11.14 -4.49 5.98
C ALA A 102 -11.56 -5.95 5.73
N ALA A 103 -10.70 -6.74 5.09
CA ALA A 103 -10.95 -8.16 4.83
C ALA A 103 -10.97 -9.04 6.10
N ARG A 104 -10.46 -8.53 7.22
CA ARG A 104 -10.39 -9.28 8.49
C ARG A 104 -11.67 -9.19 9.33
N LEU A 105 -12.60 -8.30 8.97
CA LEU A 105 -13.85 -8.11 9.73
C LEU A 105 -14.94 -9.14 9.37
N PRO A 106 -15.17 -9.46 8.08
CA PRO A 106 -16.21 -10.39 7.68
C PRO A 106 -15.90 -11.86 8.02
N ALA A 107 -16.96 -12.66 8.16
CA ALA A 107 -16.85 -14.08 8.43
C ALA A 107 -16.73 -14.94 7.15
N ARG A 108 -17.20 -14.42 6.01
CA ARG A 108 -17.24 -15.15 4.74
C ARG A 108 -16.31 -14.54 3.70
N VAL A 109 -15.78 -15.38 2.81
CA VAL A 109 -14.86 -14.97 1.73
C VAL A 109 -15.48 -13.90 0.84
N GLY A 110 -16.72 -14.08 0.41
CA GLY A 110 -17.42 -13.12 -0.46
C GLY A 110 -17.57 -11.74 0.17
N GLU A 111 -17.96 -11.68 1.45
CA GLU A 111 -18.05 -10.44 2.21
C GLU A 111 -16.68 -9.75 2.36
N ALA A 112 -15.62 -10.53 2.59
CA ALA A 112 -14.27 -9.99 2.72
C ALA A 112 -13.75 -9.39 1.41
N LEU A 113 -13.99 -10.06 0.27
CA LEU A 113 -13.63 -9.56 -1.06
C LEU A 113 -14.43 -8.30 -1.44
N THR A 114 -15.72 -8.26 -1.10
CA THR A 114 -16.57 -7.07 -1.28
C THR A 114 -16.07 -5.90 -0.43
N ALA A 115 -15.78 -6.14 0.85
CA ALA A 115 -15.26 -5.12 1.76
C ALA A 115 -13.92 -4.53 1.30
N LEU A 116 -13.07 -5.32 0.65
CA LEU A 116 -11.85 -4.83 -0.01
C LEU A 116 -12.19 -3.93 -1.20
N GLY A 117 -13.04 -4.40 -2.11
CA GLY A 117 -13.43 -3.68 -3.32
C GLY A 117 -13.99 -2.28 -3.03
N GLU A 118 -14.91 -2.17 -2.07
CA GLU A 118 -15.53 -0.91 -1.65
C GLU A 118 -14.53 0.12 -1.13
N ARG A 119 -13.40 -0.32 -0.57
CA ARG A 119 -12.42 0.55 0.07
C ARG A 119 -11.16 0.81 -0.76
N LEU A 120 -11.07 0.20 -1.94
CA LEU A 120 -9.90 0.38 -2.83
C LEU A 120 -9.66 1.84 -3.22
N GLY A 121 -10.69 2.70 -3.26
CA GLY A 121 -10.54 4.13 -3.52
C GLY A 121 -9.60 4.86 -2.54
N ALA A 122 -9.41 4.33 -1.33
CA ALA A 122 -8.42 4.86 -0.38
C ALA A 122 -6.97 4.43 -0.73
N HIS A 123 -6.80 3.38 -1.52
CA HIS A 123 -5.51 2.90 -2.03
C HIS A 123 -5.17 3.51 -3.39
N SER A 124 -6.17 3.64 -4.26
CA SER A 124 -6.00 4.14 -5.63
C SER A 124 -7.33 4.65 -6.18
N ASP A 125 -7.34 5.77 -6.90
CA ASP A 125 -8.49 6.22 -7.70
C ASP A 125 -8.38 5.80 -9.17
N ALA A 126 -7.32 5.06 -9.51
CA ALA A 126 -6.98 4.68 -10.88
C ALA A 126 -7.64 3.39 -11.35
N PHE A 127 -8.34 2.68 -10.49
CA PHE A 127 -9.09 1.48 -10.88
C PHE A 127 -10.24 1.19 -9.92
N THR A 128 -11.19 0.41 -10.42
CA THR A 128 -12.28 -0.15 -9.61
C THR A 128 -12.28 -1.67 -9.71
N MET A 129 -12.73 -2.32 -8.63
CA MET A 129 -12.99 -3.77 -8.61
C MET A 129 -14.44 -4.00 -8.21
N ALA A 130 -15.07 -4.99 -8.84
CA ALA A 130 -16.42 -5.42 -8.49
C ALA A 130 -16.48 -6.95 -8.47
N LEU A 131 -17.25 -7.50 -7.51
CA LEU A 131 -17.58 -8.90 -7.42
C LEU A 131 -19.02 -9.10 -7.93
N GLU A 132 -19.16 -9.94 -8.93
CA GLU A 132 -20.46 -10.31 -9.52
C GLU A 132 -20.63 -11.81 -9.43
N VAL A 133 -21.84 -12.28 -9.10
CA VAL A 133 -22.19 -13.71 -9.01
C VAL A 133 -23.23 -14.02 -10.07
N ALA A 134 -22.96 -15.04 -10.89
CA ALA A 134 -23.87 -15.52 -11.92
C ALA A 134 -23.95 -17.05 -11.88
N GLY A 135 -24.97 -17.58 -11.23
CA GLY A 135 -25.14 -19.03 -11.02
C GLY A 135 -23.94 -19.62 -10.24
N PRO A 136 -23.34 -20.73 -10.75
CA PRO A 136 -22.22 -21.39 -10.05
C PRO A 136 -20.89 -20.64 -10.17
N ARG A 137 -20.85 -19.48 -10.81
CA ARG A 137 -19.63 -18.72 -11.08
C ARG A 137 -19.66 -17.36 -10.43
N ALA A 138 -18.50 -16.93 -9.94
CA ALA A 138 -18.27 -15.56 -9.50
C ALA A 138 -17.14 -14.93 -10.32
N VAL A 139 -17.22 -13.62 -10.49
CA VAL A 139 -16.30 -12.85 -11.33
C VAL A 139 -15.83 -11.63 -10.53
N LEU A 140 -14.52 -11.53 -10.28
CA LEU A 140 -13.87 -10.33 -9.79
C LEU A 140 -13.36 -9.53 -10.99
N SER A 141 -14.06 -8.46 -11.34
CA SER A 141 -13.72 -7.57 -12.45
C SER A 141 -12.79 -6.45 -12.00
N TYR A 142 -11.90 -6.02 -12.89
CA TYR A 142 -10.94 -4.94 -12.70
C TYR A 142 -11.02 -3.96 -13.88
N ARG A 143 -11.26 -2.67 -13.60
CA ARG A 143 -11.39 -1.61 -14.60
C ARG A 143 -10.39 -0.50 -14.31
N PRO A 144 -9.33 -0.34 -15.13
CA PRO A 144 -8.38 0.76 -15.01
C PRO A 144 -8.97 2.07 -15.52
N ALA A 145 -8.56 3.19 -14.91
CA ALA A 145 -8.99 4.53 -15.32
C ALA A 145 -8.29 5.05 -16.58
N CYS A 146 -7.16 4.44 -16.97
CA CYS A 146 -6.37 4.83 -18.15
C CYS A 146 -6.37 3.70 -19.18
N PRO A 147 -7.42 3.55 -20.00
CA PRO A 147 -7.52 2.46 -20.97
C PRO A 147 -6.53 2.57 -22.13
N GLU A 148 -5.99 3.74 -22.41
CA GLU A 148 -5.09 4.04 -23.52
C GLU A 148 -3.63 3.61 -23.31
N GLU A 149 -3.20 3.38 -22.07
CA GLU A 149 -1.82 2.99 -21.77
C GLU A 149 -1.58 1.50 -22.08
N PRO A 150 -0.37 1.12 -22.55
CA PRO A 150 0.05 -0.28 -22.59
C PRO A 150 -0.03 -0.90 -21.19
N LYS A 151 -0.63 -2.09 -21.07
CA LYS A 151 -1.00 -2.60 -19.75
C LYS A 151 -1.00 -4.12 -19.61
N THR A 152 -0.33 -4.84 -20.50
CA THR A 152 -0.23 -6.31 -20.38
C THR A 152 0.34 -6.73 -19.03
N GLN A 153 1.47 -6.13 -18.63
CA GLN A 153 2.11 -6.41 -17.34
C GLN A 153 1.29 -5.91 -16.16
N LEU A 154 0.67 -4.73 -16.30
CA LEU A 154 -0.22 -4.19 -15.27
C LEU A 154 -1.42 -5.10 -15.03
N LEU A 155 -2.09 -5.57 -16.08
CA LEU A 155 -3.26 -6.44 -15.94
C LEU A 155 -2.88 -7.82 -15.39
N ALA A 156 -1.74 -8.36 -15.82
CA ALA A 156 -1.18 -9.60 -15.25
C ALA A 156 -0.85 -9.43 -13.76
N PHE A 157 -0.20 -8.32 -13.39
CA PHE A 157 0.07 -7.93 -12.01
C PHE A 157 -1.21 -7.84 -11.18
N ALA A 158 -2.20 -7.09 -11.65
CA ALA A 158 -3.48 -6.91 -10.95
C ALA A 158 -4.21 -8.24 -10.72
N MET A 159 -4.24 -9.12 -11.73
CA MET A 159 -4.88 -10.43 -11.61
C MET A 159 -4.10 -11.37 -10.67
N ALA A 160 -2.77 -11.30 -10.66
CA ALA A 160 -1.96 -12.07 -9.72
C ALA A 160 -2.16 -11.60 -8.28
N VAL A 161 -2.20 -10.28 -8.04
CA VAL A 161 -2.51 -9.71 -6.72
C VAL A 161 -3.92 -10.10 -6.28
N THR A 162 -4.90 -10.07 -7.19
CA THR A 162 -6.28 -10.50 -6.90
C THR A 162 -6.33 -11.99 -6.54
N ARG A 163 -5.64 -12.85 -7.30
CA ARG A 163 -5.52 -14.29 -6.98
C ARG A 163 -4.91 -14.49 -5.59
N ASN A 164 -3.81 -13.81 -5.29
CA ASN A 164 -3.15 -13.89 -3.98
C ASN A 164 -4.07 -13.41 -2.85
N ALA A 165 -4.90 -12.38 -3.09
CA ALA A 165 -5.89 -11.92 -2.12
C ALA A 165 -6.96 -12.98 -1.85
N VAL A 166 -7.50 -13.62 -2.91
CA VAL A 166 -8.47 -14.73 -2.77
C VAL A 166 -7.84 -15.90 -2.01
N ALA A 167 -6.63 -16.32 -2.39
CA ALA A 167 -5.88 -17.40 -1.73
C ALA A 167 -5.70 -17.12 -0.23
N PHE A 168 -5.31 -15.91 0.11
CA PHE A 168 -5.07 -15.49 1.49
C PHE A 168 -6.37 -15.43 2.32
N VAL A 169 -7.43 -14.82 1.76
CA VAL A 169 -8.73 -14.69 2.45
C VAL A 169 -9.39 -16.05 2.66
N SER A 170 -9.31 -16.94 1.67
CA SER A 170 -9.90 -18.29 1.74
C SER A 170 -9.04 -19.32 2.49
N GLY A 171 -7.77 -18.99 2.81
CA GLY A 171 -6.83 -19.94 3.39
C GLY A 171 -6.40 -21.05 2.43
N GLN A 172 -6.53 -20.84 1.13
CA GLN A 172 -6.16 -21.80 0.09
C GLN A 172 -4.90 -21.31 -0.65
N PRO A 173 -3.69 -21.65 -0.21
CA PRO A 173 -2.45 -21.16 -0.81
C PRO A 173 -2.32 -21.57 -2.29
N ASP A 174 -2.86 -22.72 -2.66
CA ASP A 174 -2.85 -23.27 -4.02
C ASP A 174 -4.08 -22.85 -4.84
N PHE A 175 -4.80 -21.81 -4.42
CA PHE A 175 -5.98 -21.33 -5.16
C PHE A 175 -5.60 -20.99 -6.60
N ALA A 176 -6.33 -21.63 -7.54
CA ALA A 176 -6.24 -21.38 -8.97
C ALA A 176 -7.60 -20.88 -9.49
N PRO A 177 -7.63 -19.75 -10.23
CA PRO A 177 -8.87 -19.28 -10.85
C PRO A 177 -9.34 -20.24 -11.95
N ARG A 178 -10.65 -20.30 -12.19
CA ARG A 178 -11.23 -21.06 -13.31
C ARG A 178 -10.80 -20.51 -14.67
N ALA A 179 -10.67 -19.19 -14.78
CA ALA A 179 -10.18 -18.50 -15.96
C ALA A 179 -9.77 -17.06 -15.58
N VAL A 180 -8.87 -16.47 -16.37
CA VAL A 180 -8.54 -15.05 -16.31
C VAL A 180 -8.81 -14.44 -17.67
N ARG A 181 -9.52 -13.33 -17.69
CA ARG A 181 -9.80 -12.51 -18.88
C ARG A 181 -8.97 -11.24 -18.81
N LEU A 182 -8.32 -10.86 -19.90
CA LEU A 182 -7.47 -9.68 -20.00
C LEU A 182 -7.99 -8.77 -21.11
N ALA A 183 -8.31 -7.54 -20.77
CA ALA A 183 -8.79 -6.52 -21.69
C ALA A 183 -7.61 -5.84 -22.41
N CYS A 184 -6.74 -6.64 -23.01
CA CYS A 184 -5.63 -6.19 -23.83
C CYS A 184 -5.36 -7.24 -24.93
N PRO A 185 -4.70 -6.85 -26.05
CA PRO A 185 -4.29 -7.77 -27.09
C PRO A 185 -3.35 -8.86 -26.56
N ALA A 186 -3.46 -10.04 -27.15
CA ALA A 186 -2.54 -11.12 -26.86
C ALA A 186 -1.12 -10.72 -27.27
N PRO A 187 -0.11 -10.93 -26.42
CA PRO A 187 1.29 -10.77 -26.84
C PRO A 187 1.58 -11.64 -28.07
N THR A 188 2.33 -11.12 -29.02
CA THR A 188 2.71 -11.87 -30.24
C THR A 188 3.59 -13.07 -29.89
N ASP A 189 4.46 -12.93 -28.91
CA ASP A 189 5.34 -14.01 -28.43
C ASP A 189 4.55 -15.08 -27.65
N ALA A 190 4.56 -16.30 -28.17
CA ALA A 190 3.93 -17.46 -27.55
C ALA A 190 4.57 -17.85 -26.20
N GLY A 191 5.88 -17.57 -26.03
CA GLY A 191 6.60 -17.79 -24.76
C GLY A 191 6.05 -16.89 -23.65
N VAL A 192 5.84 -15.60 -23.96
CA VAL A 192 5.20 -14.64 -23.04
C VAL A 192 3.80 -15.10 -22.65
N ARG A 193 2.97 -15.49 -23.64
CA ARG A 193 1.62 -15.99 -23.35
C ARG A 193 1.63 -17.21 -22.41
N ARG A 194 2.53 -18.16 -22.66
CA ARG A 194 2.68 -19.36 -21.80
C ARG A 194 3.20 -19.00 -20.40
N ALA A 195 4.15 -18.07 -20.29
CA ALA A 195 4.67 -17.61 -18.99
C ALA A 195 3.56 -16.96 -18.16
N LEU A 196 2.76 -16.09 -18.76
CA LEU A 196 1.65 -15.42 -18.09
C LEU A 196 0.56 -16.42 -17.66
N ALA A 197 0.20 -17.39 -18.52
CA ALA A 197 -0.79 -18.43 -18.17
C ALA A 197 -0.32 -19.31 -17.00
N ARG A 198 0.93 -19.76 -17.02
CA ARG A 198 1.51 -20.54 -15.91
C ARG A 198 1.54 -19.74 -14.62
N GLY A 199 1.99 -18.47 -14.67
CA GLY A 199 2.10 -17.65 -13.49
C GLY A 199 0.76 -17.27 -12.87
N LEU A 200 -0.31 -17.16 -13.66
CA LEU A 200 -1.68 -16.95 -13.16
C LEU A 200 -2.39 -18.25 -12.73
N GLY A 201 -1.85 -19.40 -13.13
CA GLY A 201 -2.43 -20.70 -12.77
C GLY A 201 -3.80 -20.98 -13.41
N ALA A 202 -4.12 -20.34 -14.55
CA ALA A 202 -5.42 -20.44 -15.18
C ALA A 202 -5.36 -20.23 -16.71
N PRO A 203 -6.34 -20.74 -17.48
CA PRO A 203 -6.52 -20.39 -18.87
C PRO A 203 -6.74 -18.89 -19.06
N LEU A 204 -6.01 -18.27 -20.01
CA LEU A 204 -6.14 -16.86 -20.34
C LEU A 204 -7.01 -16.64 -21.56
N ARG A 205 -7.88 -15.61 -21.50
CA ARG A 205 -8.63 -15.08 -22.63
C ARG A 205 -8.20 -13.62 -22.83
N TRP A 206 -7.68 -13.34 -24.00
CA TRP A 206 -7.23 -12.03 -24.45
C TRP A 206 -8.36 -11.27 -25.18
N ASP A 207 -8.16 -9.99 -25.43
CA ASP A 207 -9.11 -9.12 -26.12
C ASP A 207 -10.51 -9.15 -25.49
N ALA A 208 -10.58 -9.37 -24.19
CA ALA A 208 -11.83 -9.41 -23.45
C ALA A 208 -12.40 -8.00 -23.24
N ALA A 209 -13.73 -7.89 -23.18
CA ALA A 209 -14.40 -6.60 -22.90
C ALA A 209 -13.98 -5.99 -21.55
N GLN A 210 -13.61 -6.84 -20.58
CA GLN A 210 -13.10 -6.41 -19.27
C GLN A 210 -12.08 -7.40 -18.70
N THR A 211 -11.13 -6.89 -17.93
CA THR A 211 -10.20 -7.73 -17.17
C THR A 211 -10.92 -8.30 -15.96
N ALA A 212 -10.84 -9.63 -15.79
CA ALA A 212 -11.54 -10.31 -14.71
C ALA A 212 -10.91 -11.66 -14.36
N LEU A 213 -11.04 -12.04 -13.08
CA LEU A 213 -10.72 -13.34 -12.53
C LEU A 213 -12.02 -14.08 -12.23
N GLN A 214 -12.18 -15.29 -12.76
CA GLN A 214 -13.35 -16.14 -12.55
C GLN A 214 -13.03 -17.23 -11.52
N LEU A 215 -13.95 -17.44 -10.59
CA LEU A 215 -13.87 -18.45 -9.55
C LEU A 215 -15.23 -19.13 -9.32
N ASP A 216 -15.26 -20.21 -8.53
CA ASP A 216 -16.49 -20.89 -8.13
C ASP A 216 -17.26 -20.03 -7.11
N ALA A 217 -18.54 -19.82 -7.35
CA ALA A 217 -19.39 -19.04 -6.42
C ALA A 217 -19.44 -19.67 -5.02
N ALA A 218 -19.39 -21.00 -4.91
CA ALA A 218 -19.38 -21.71 -3.63
C ALA A 218 -18.22 -21.28 -2.71
N LEU A 219 -17.08 -20.82 -3.27
CA LEU A 219 -15.97 -20.30 -2.47
C LEU A 219 -16.36 -19.05 -1.67
N LEU A 220 -17.30 -18.28 -2.17
CA LEU A 220 -17.73 -17.02 -1.51
C LEU A 220 -18.44 -17.27 -0.18
N ASP A 221 -19.10 -18.41 -0.04
CA ASP A 221 -19.82 -18.83 1.16
C ASP A 221 -18.92 -19.48 2.21
N ALA A 222 -17.70 -19.84 1.84
CA ALA A 222 -16.74 -20.43 2.75
C ALA A 222 -16.34 -19.43 3.86
N PRO A 223 -16.02 -19.92 5.08
CA PRO A 223 -15.49 -19.07 6.14
C PRO A 223 -14.13 -18.49 5.73
N THR A 224 -13.84 -17.25 6.16
CA THR A 224 -12.51 -16.66 5.92
C THR A 224 -11.48 -17.27 6.87
N ALA A 225 -10.27 -17.48 6.36
CA ALA A 225 -9.11 -17.91 7.16
C ALA A 225 -8.49 -16.78 8.00
N ILE A 226 -8.93 -15.54 7.79
CA ILE A 226 -8.28 -14.33 8.34
C ILE A 226 -9.17 -13.49 9.23
N GLN A 227 -10.37 -13.95 9.59
CA GLN A 227 -11.26 -13.21 10.46
C GLN A 227 -10.58 -12.92 11.81
N ASP A 228 -10.64 -11.68 12.22
CA ASP A 228 -10.06 -11.21 13.48
C ASP A 228 -11.12 -10.53 14.34
N THR A 229 -11.75 -11.31 15.20
CA THR A 229 -12.78 -10.84 16.12
C THR A 229 -12.20 -10.07 17.30
N GLN A 230 -10.97 -10.38 17.71
CA GLN A 230 -10.31 -9.77 18.86
C GLN A 230 -9.96 -8.31 18.57
N TYR A 231 -9.41 -8.01 17.38
CA TYR A 231 -9.01 -6.66 16.98
C TYR A 231 -10.09 -5.94 16.14
N ALA A 232 -11.28 -6.54 15.98
CA ALA A 232 -12.35 -5.96 15.18
C ALA A 232 -12.70 -4.51 15.57
N PRO A 233 -12.81 -4.10 16.86
CA PRO A 233 -13.06 -2.72 17.23
C PRO A 233 -11.95 -1.76 16.75
N LEU A 234 -10.68 -2.14 16.93
CA LEU A 234 -9.52 -1.35 16.51
C LEU A 234 -9.45 -1.22 14.98
N ILE A 235 -9.75 -2.30 14.27
CA ILE A 235 -9.80 -2.31 12.80
C ILE A 235 -10.89 -1.34 12.32
N ARG A 236 -12.11 -1.41 12.89
CA ARG A 236 -13.22 -0.50 12.54
C ARG A 236 -12.86 0.97 12.78
N ASP A 237 -12.26 1.28 13.95
CA ASP A 237 -11.83 2.64 14.28
C ASP A 237 -10.75 3.13 13.28
N THR A 238 -9.78 2.30 12.94
CA THR A 238 -8.76 2.61 11.94
C THR A 238 -9.37 2.90 10.57
N LEU A 239 -10.29 2.07 10.12
CA LEU A 239 -10.99 2.24 8.84
C LEU A 239 -11.90 3.49 8.85
N ALA A 240 -12.58 3.79 9.97
CA ALA A 240 -13.39 4.99 10.13
C ALA A 240 -12.56 6.27 10.02
N ARG A 241 -11.38 6.29 10.65
CA ARG A 241 -10.42 7.43 10.53
C ARG A 241 -9.93 7.63 9.11
N LEU A 242 -9.76 6.55 8.34
CA LEU A 242 -9.36 6.63 6.93
C LEU A 242 -10.49 7.09 6.02
N ALA A 243 -11.73 6.72 6.35
CA ALA A 243 -12.93 7.10 5.61
C ALA A 243 -13.40 8.53 5.94
N ALA A 244 -12.98 9.08 7.10
CA ALA A 244 -13.29 10.46 7.45
C ALA A 244 -12.83 11.39 6.33
N PRO A 245 -13.68 12.31 5.82
CA PRO A 245 -13.29 13.24 4.79
C PRO A 245 -12.13 14.06 5.32
N ARG A 246 -10.94 13.77 4.83
CA ARG A 246 -9.78 14.66 5.02
C ARG A 246 -10.22 15.97 4.41
N GLY A 247 -10.37 17.00 5.25
CA GLY A 247 -10.87 18.30 4.82
C GLY A 247 -10.30 18.65 3.46
N ARG A 248 -11.14 19.11 2.55
CA ARG A 248 -10.85 19.36 1.13
C ARG A 248 -9.47 19.98 0.96
N ALA A 249 -8.44 19.14 0.82
CA ALA A 249 -7.19 19.58 0.20
C ALA A 249 -7.52 19.83 -1.26
N THR A 250 -7.35 21.06 -1.71
CA THR A 250 -7.42 21.42 -3.13
C THR A 250 -6.53 20.45 -3.91
N PRO A 251 -6.96 19.94 -5.09
CA PRO A 251 -6.25 18.91 -5.85
C PRO A 251 -4.79 19.24 -6.22
N ASP A 252 -4.38 20.49 -6.08
CA ASP A 252 -3.06 20.99 -6.47
C ASP A 252 -2.08 21.22 -5.31
N ALA A 253 -2.45 20.97 -4.05
CA ALA A 253 -1.49 21.13 -2.94
C ALA A 253 -0.83 19.77 -2.65
N PRO A 254 0.52 19.65 -2.71
CA PRO A 254 1.23 18.44 -2.32
C PRO A 254 0.84 18.07 -0.89
N ASP A 255 0.61 16.76 -0.63
CA ASP A 255 0.31 16.26 0.73
C ASP A 255 1.50 16.56 1.65
N THR A 256 1.45 17.75 2.26
CA THR A 256 2.54 18.25 3.12
C THR A 256 2.77 17.33 4.29
N VAL A 257 1.73 16.66 4.81
CA VAL A 257 1.84 15.69 5.91
C VAL A 257 2.64 14.47 5.49
N ALA A 258 2.36 13.91 4.30
CA ALA A 258 3.11 12.78 3.76
C ALA A 258 4.58 13.14 3.51
N LEU A 259 4.85 14.30 2.91
CA LEU A 259 6.21 14.77 2.67
C LEU A 259 6.98 14.98 3.98
N VAL A 260 6.35 15.56 5.00
CA VAL A 260 6.96 15.77 6.32
C VAL A 260 7.26 14.44 6.99
N ARG A 261 6.32 13.48 6.98
CA ARG A 261 6.54 12.12 7.52
C ARG A 261 7.73 11.43 6.84
N GLN A 262 7.84 11.55 5.53
CA GLN A 262 8.95 10.98 4.76
C GLN A 262 10.29 11.58 5.18
N HIS A 263 10.36 12.92 5.34
CA HIS A 263 11.58 13.58 5.82
C HIS A 263 11.94 13.21 7.24
N ILE A 264 10.95 13.06 8.14
CA ILE A 264 11.18 12.58 9.52
C ILE A 264 11.75 11.15 9.48
N ALA A 265 11.16 10.25 8.72
CA ALA A 265 11.59 8.85 8.62
C ALA A 265 13.02 8.69 8.06
N ARG A 266 13.43 9.54 7.14
CA ARG A 266 14.79 9.53 6.59
C ARG A 266 15.86 10.09 7.53
N ARG A 267 15.48 10.98 8.45
CA ARG A 267 16.41 11.63 9.37
C ARG A 267 16.50 11.01 10.75
N LEU A 268 15.51 10.23 11.15
CA LEU A 268 15.52 9.44 12.38
C LEU A 268 15.71 7.96 12.04
N PRO A 269 16.77 7.28 12.49
CA PRO A 269 18.07 7.77 12.98
C PRO A 269 18.99 8.12 11.81
N PRO A 270 19.86 9.18 11.82
CA PRO A 270 20.89 9.31 12.84
C PRO A 270 20.95 10.62 13.62
N GLY A 271 19.93 11.50 13.58
CA GLY A 271 20.08 12.78 14.26
C GLY A 271 18.78 13.53 14.58
N PRO A 272 18.86 14.71 15.20
CA PRO A 272 17.70 15.53 15.50
C PRO A 272 17.01 15.95 14.19
N CYS A 273 15.68 15.93 14.19
CA CYS A 273 14.86 16.39 13.07
C CYS A 273 14.05 17.60 13.51
N THR A 274 14.35 18.76 12.97
CA THR A 274 13.67 20.02 13.31
C THR A 274 12.70 20.46 12.21
N GLN A 275 11.67 21.19 12.61
CA GLN A 275 10.70 21.76 11.65
C GLN A 275 11.38 22.66 10.61
N ALA A 276 12.40 23.45 11.02
CA ALA A 276 13.12 24.34 10.13
C ALA A 276 13.90 23.59 9.05
N GLU A 277 14.53 22.47 9.40
CA GLU A 277 15.26 21.63 8.45
C GLU A 277 14.32 20.96 7.45
N VAL A 278 13.18 20.44 7.93
CA VAL A 278 12.18 19.82 7.06
C VAL A 278 11.54 20.88 6.14
N ALA A 279 11.24 22.07 6.65
CA ALA A 279 10.73 23.16 5.83
C ALA A 279 11.72 23.52 4.71
N ARG A 280 13.02 23.67 5.05
CA ARG A 280 14.08 23.95 4.07
C ARG A 280 14.17 22.86 3.00
N ALA A 281 14.11 21.58 3.40
CA ALA A 281 14.17 20.46 2.48
C ALA A 281 12.97 20.40 1.52
N LEU A 282 11.83 20.95 1.93
CA LEU A 282 10.61 21.07 1.13
C LEU A 282 10.54 22.39 0.33
N GLY A 283 11.58 23.23 0.38
CA GLY A 283 11.57 24.56 -0.27
C GLY A 283 10.55 25.52 0.35
N LEU A 284 10.19 25.34 1.63
CA LEU A 284 9.18 26.12 2.34
C LEU A 284 9.81 26.95 3.46
N HIS A 285 9.20 28.11 3.72
CA HIS A 285 9.47 28.84 4.97
C HIS A 285 8.80 28.10 6.16
N PRO A 286 9.40 28.02 7.38
CA PRO A 286 8.84 27.30 8.52
C PRO A 286 7.40 27.67 8.87
N ARG A 287 7.02 28.95 8.77
CA ARG A 287 5.64 29.41 8.98
C ARG A 287 4.67 28.90 7.90
N ALA A 288 5.13 28.78 6.65
CA ALA A 288 4.32 28.22 5.56
C ALA A 288 4.09 26.73 5.78
N LEU A 289 5.11 25.98 6.20
CA LEU A 289 4.97 24.58 6.60
C LEU A 289 3.98 24.41 7.75
N GLN A 290 4.10 25.23 8.81
CA GLN A 290 3.18 25.19 9.96
C GLN A 290 1.73 25.42 9.54
N ARG A 291 1.47 26.45 8.71
CA ARG A 291 0.12 26.77 8.20
C ARG A 291 -0.45 25.61 7.36
N ARG A 292 0.39 24.99 6.49
CA ARG A 292 -0.05 23.85 5.66
C ARG A 292 -0.38 22.62 6.49
N LEU A 293 0.42 22.31 7.53
CA LEU A 293 0.14 21.22 8.46
C LEU A 293 -1.12 21.50 9.28
N ALA A 294 -1.31 22.74 9.77
CA ALA A 294 -2.51 23.12 10.50
C ALA A 294 -3.77 23.02 9.63
N ALA A 295 -3.69 23.41 8.34
CA ALA A 295 -4.79 23.23 7.39
C ALA A 295 -5.14 21.75 7.13
N GLN A 296 -4.20 20.83 7.38
CA GLN A 296 -4.40 19.38 7.31
C GLN A 296 -4.67 18.77 8.71
N GLY A 297 -5.04 19.58 9.71
CA GLY A 297 -5.43 19.15 11.04
C GLY A 297 -4.31 18.60 11.92
N THR A 298 -3.04 18.92 11.63
CA THR A 298 -1.90 18.41 12.38
C THR A 298 -0.79 19.46 12.56
N HIS A 299 0.28 19.09 13.26
CA HIS A 299 1.46 19.93 13.45
C HIS A 299 2.73 19.07 13.48
N PHE A 300 3.89 19.67 13.23
CA PHE A 300 5.16 18.97 13.06
C PHE A 300 5.53 18.10 14.27
N SER A 301 5.36 18.59 15.51
CA SER A 301 5.69 17.82 16.70
C SER A 301 4.80 16.58 16.87
N ALA A 302 3.53 16.63 16.47
CA ALA A 302 2.66 15.46 16.49
C ALA A 302 3.12 14.37 15.51
N LEU A 303 3.55 14.75 14.31
CA LEU A 303 4.07 13.83 13.31
C LEU A 303 5.41 13.20 13.76
N LEU A 304 6.29 14.02 14.38
CA LEU A 304 7.56 13.58 14.91
C LEU A 304 7.37 12.62 16.09
N ASP A 305 6.47 12.95 17.03
CA ASP A 305 6.13 12.11 18.18
C ASP A 305 5.51 10.77 17.74
N ALA A 306 4.61 10.77 16.76
CA ALA A 306 4.03 9.55 16.20
C ALA A 306 5.10 8.63 15.59
N HIS A 307 6.06 9.20 14.86
CA HIS A 307 7.15 8.43 14.26
C HIS A 307 8.11 7.87 15.34
N ARG A 308 8.51 8.71 16.32
CA ARG A 308 9.34 8.29 17.45
C ARG A 308 8.69 7.17 18.24
N HIS A 309 7.38 7.26 18.48
CA HIS A 309 6.62 6.24 19.20
C HIS A 309 6.64 4.89 18.45
N ALA A 310 6.32 4.89 17.16
CA ALA A 310 6.34 3.68 16.35
C ALA A 310 7.72 3.01 16.30
N LEU A 311 8.77 3.81 16.11
CA LEU A 311 10.16 3.33 16.07
C LEU A 311 10.61 2.81 17.44
N ALA A 312 10.22 3.50 18.56
CA ALA A 312 10.50 3.06 19.91
C ALA A 312 9.89 1.68 20.21
N LEU A 313 8.62 1.45 19.83
CA LEU A 313 7.95 0.16 20.02
C LEU A 313 8.67 -0.96 19.25
N THR A 314 9.09 -0.70 18.01
CA THR A 314 9.85 -1.66 17.21
C THR A 314 11.17 -2.04 17.85
N LEU A 315 11.97 -1.05 18.25
CA LEU A 315 13.29 -1.26 18.86
C LEU A 315 13.21 -1.90 20.25
N LEU A 316 12.18 -1.58 21.04
CA LEU A 316 11.96 -2.20 22.36
C LEU A 316 11.58 -3.68 22.25
N ARG A 317 10.81 -4.07 21.24
CA ARG A 317 10.45 -5.47 20.98
C ARG A 317 11.66 -6.30 20.52
N GLN A 318 12.57 -5.73 19.77
CA GLN A 318 13.84 -6.36 19.38
C GLN A 318 14.78 -6.61 20.56
N GLY A 319 14.65 -5.86 21.63
CA GLY A 319 15.23 -6.13 22.95
C GLY A 319 16.74 -5.96 23.12
N THR A 320 17.48 -5.60 22.07
CA THR A 320 18.95 -5.66 22.02
C THR A 320 19.65 -4.36 22.47
N LEU A 321 18.99 -3.20 22.34
CA LEU A 321 19.62 -1.91 22.56
C LEU A 321 19.45 -1.39 24.01
N PRO A 322 20.49 -0.80 24.65
CA PRO A 322 20.34 -0.03 25.88
C PRO A 322 19.34 1.12 25.72
N LEU A 323 18.59 1.48 26.79
CA LEU A 323 17.58 2.54 26.71
C LEU A 323 18.19 3.92 26.41
N ALA A 324 19.41 4.18 26.87
CA ALA A 324 20.13 5.41 26.54
C ALA A 324 20.45 5.51 25.04
N GLU A 325 20.91 4.41 24.43
CA GLU A 325 21.19 4.34 23.00
C GLU A 325 19.89 4.46 22.17
N LEU A 326 18.81 3.85 22.65
CA LEU A 326 17.50 3.97 22.02
C LEU A 326 17.00 5.42 22.06
N ALA A 327 17.14 6.13 23.19
CA ALA A 327 16.80 7.54 23.33
C ALA A 327 17.58 8.39 22.31
N ARG A 328 18.89 8.15 22.19
CA ARG A 328 19.76 8.85 21.24
C ARG A 328 19.32 8.62 19.78
N ARG A 329 19.02 7.37 19.41
CA ARG A 329 18.52 7.03 18.05
C ARG A 329 17.17 7.67 17.72
N LEU A 330 16.34 7.90 18.73
CA LEU A 330 15.08 8.62 18.59
C LEU A 330 15.25 10.15 18.58
N GLY A 331 16.50 10.65 18.67
CA GLY A 331 16.80 12.07 18.65
C GLY A 331 16.43 12.80 19.94
N TYR A 332 16.49 12.13 21.10
CA TYR A 332 16.39 12.75 22.41
C TYR A 332 17.77 13.08 22.96
N ALA A 333 17.85 14.19 23.72
CA ALA A 333 19.08 14.64 24.34
C ALA A 333 19.58 13.64 25.38
N ASP A 334 18.66 13.06 26.15
CA ASP A 334 18.94 12.06 27.17
C ASP A 334 17.80 11.05 27.36
N GLN A 335 18.10 9.99 28.14
CA GLN A 335 17.15 8.91 28.43
C GLN A 335 15.96 9.38 29.28
N SER A 336 16.11 10.40 30.13
CA SER A 336 15.04 10.86 31.02
C SER A 336 13.93 11.52 30.23
N VAL A 337 14.28 12.37 29.25
CA VAL A 337 13.34 13.04 28.34
C VAL A 337 12.62 12.00 27.50
N PHE A 338 13.32 10.98 26.99
CA PHE A 338 12.70 9.86 26.28
C PHE A 338 11.70 9.10 27.19
N ASN A 339 12.08 8.78 28.42
CA ASN A 339 11.22 8.06 29.35
C ASN A 339 9.92 8.82 29.64
N GLN A 340 9.99 10.15 29.80
CA GLN A 340 8.81 11.01 29.98
C GLN A 340 7.92 11.01 28.74
N ALA A 341 8.50 11.21 27.55
CA ALA A 341 7.77 11.16 26.31
C ALA A 341 7.08 9.80 26.09
N PHE A 342 7.80 8.71 26.35
CA PHE A 342 7.27 7.35 26.19
C PHE A 342 6.13 7.05 27.17
N ARG A 343 6.23 7.50 28.43
CA ARG A 343 5.10 7.39 29.39
C ARG A 343 3.89 8.19 28.95
N ARG A 344 4.09 9.39 28.37
CA ARG A 344 3.00 10.19 27.83
C ARG A 344 2.27 9.46 26.70
N TRP A 345 2.99 8.70 25.84
CA TRP A 345 2.41 7.97 24.72
C TRP A 345 1.71 6.67 25.11
N THR A 346 2.27 5.94 26.10
CA THR A 346 1.88 4.54 26.38
C THR A 346 1.34 4.31 27.79
N GLY A 347 1.40 5.30 28.67
CA GLY A 347 1.05 5.17 30.08
C GLY A 347 2.07 4.41 30.94
N GLN A 348 3.14 3.84 30.34
CA GLN A 348 4.12 3.02 31.05
C GLN A 348 5.56 3.34 30.67
N SER A 349 6.53 2.85 31.46
CA SER A 349 7.95 3.08 31.16
C SER A 349 8.46 2.14 30.07
N PRO A 350 9.46 2.57 29.25
CA PRO A 350 10.08 1.72 28.23
C PRO A 350 10.64 0.41 28.78
N GLY A 351 11.24 0.46 30.01
CA GLY A 351 11.78 -0.72 30.67
C GLY A 351 10.71 -1.75 31.08
N ARG A 352 9.51 -1.28 31.48
CA ARG A 352 8.38 -2.17 31.77
C ARG A 352 7.89 -2.88 30.50
N LEU A 353 7.70 -2.14 29.43
CA LEU A 353 7.27 -2.72 28.15
C LEU A 353 8.29 -3.72 27.60
N ARG A 354 9.59 -3.44 27.72
CA ARG A 354 10.66 -4.37 27.32
C ARG A 354 10.62 -5.68 28.11
N ARG A 355 10.41 -5.60 29.44
CA ARG A 355 10.29 -6.81 30.29
C ARG A 355 9.08 -7.65 29.88
N GLN A 356 7.93 -7.03 29.64
CA GLN A 356 6.72 -7.71 29.18
C GLN A 356 6.93 -8.40 27.82
N ALA A 357 7.58 -7.75 26.86
CA ALA A 357 7.89 -8.32 25.56
C ALA A 357 8.84 -9.54 25.68
N ARG A 358 9.84 -9.50 26.56
CA ARG A 358 10.72 -10.64 26.82
C ARG A 358 10.00 -11.80 27.50
N GLN A 359 9.14 -11.53 28.47
CA GLN A 359 8.34 -12.55 29.15
C GLN A 359 7.36 -13.24 28.18
N GLY A 360 6.70 -12.49 27.30
CA GLY A 360 5.83 -13.03 26.26
C GLY A 360 6.58 -13.90 25.25
N ALA A 361 7.79 -13.50 24.84
CA ALA A 361 8.63 -14.30 23.95
C ALA A 361 9.12 -15.60 24.61
N LEU A 362 9.46 -15.58 25.90
CA LEU A 362 9.86 -16.77 26.67
C LEU A 362 8.69 -17.73 26.87
N ALA A 363 7.49 -17.21 27.12
CA ALA A 363 6.28 -18.04 27.26
C ALA A 363 5.90 -18.74 25.95
N LEU A 364 6.01 -18.04 24.81
CA LEU A 364 5.80 -18.62 23.47
C LEU A 364 6.82 -19.72 23.13
N ASN A 365 8.09 -19.51 23.46
CA ASN A 365 9.13 -20.53 23.26
C ASN A 365 8.98 -21.73 24.21
N ALA A 366 8.53 -21.54 25.45
CA ALA A 366 8.24 -22.63 26.37
C ALA A 366 7.02 -23.45 25.91
N ALA A 367 5.98 -22.80 25.37
CA ALA A 367 4.82 -23.48 24.81
C ALA A 367 5.15 -24.24 23.51
N ALA A 368 6.08 -23.74 22.70
CA ALA A 368 6.54 -24.39 21.47
C ALA A 368 7.53 -25.55 21.74
N GLY A 369 8.30 -25.48 22.84
CA GLY A 369 9.27 -26.53 23.24
C GLY A 369 8.66 -27.73 23.99
N GLY A 370 7.39 -27.65 24.42
CA GLY A 370 6.71 -28.70 25.20
C GLY A 370 6.21 -29.91 24.40
N HIS A 371 6.36 -29.95 23.07
CA HIS A 371 5.82 -31.06 22.24
C HIS A 371 6.88 -31.95 21.59
N LEU A 372 8.15 -31.91 21.99
CA LEU A 372 9.21 -32.71 21.31
C LEU A 372 9.92 -33.77 22.18
N TRP A 373 9.33 -34.23 23.31
CA TRP A 373 9.86 -35.44 24.01
C TRP A 373 8.72 -36.25 24.61
N HIS A 374 8.03 -37.03 23.80
CA HIS A 374 7.41 -38.33 24.16
C HIS A 374 6.86 -39.00 22.89
N ARG A 375 7.75 -39.68 22.16
CA ARG A 375 7.59 -41.11 21.68
C ARG A 375 8.80 -41.46 20.84
#